data_31d3ffad49efff1726e7f56b239ca2d5
#
_entry.id   31d3ffad49efff1726e7f56b239ca2d5
#
_cell.length_a   1.000
_cell.length_b   1.000
_cell.length_c   1.000
_cell.angle_alpha   90.00
_cell.angle_beta   90.00
_cell.angle_gamma   90.00
#
_symmetry.space_group_name_H-M   'P 1'
#
loop_
_entity.id
_entity.type
_entity.pdbx_description
1 polymer ?
#
loop_
_entity_poly.entity_id
_entity_poly.type
_entity_poly.pdbx_seq_one_letter_code
_entity_poly.pdbx_strand_id
1 'polypeptide(L)'
;DRCPTSDITFDGQNRAFSNCRNLATQSARIAWNLNLINESSHGTLEVFFVGTAPSPSGWVGWGINPSGLAMSGTQAFIAFSAPNGSTILTFNVSEDVKSGIAPLRCTPISLDVVSMAVQISGSVISTLVVLQIDPTITTSSVNLVWNRGASVSNFQPAAHGFTADDLASLTAVDLLMSASVPQVTTHSPHSLLKDVSWPY
;
A
#
# COMPACT_ATOMS: atom_id res chain seq x y z
N ASP A 1 -9.10 -11.92 -8.06
CA ASP A 1 -7.85 -11.68 -8.78
C ASP A 1 -6.70 -11.69 -7.79
N ARG A 2 -5.75 -12.60 -8.01
CA ARG A 2 -4.56 -12.68 -7.14
C ARG A 2 -3.64 -11.51 -7.44
N CYS A 3 -3.30 -10.80 -6.42
CA CYS A 3 -2.28 -9.78 -6.45
C CYS A 3 -0.90 -10.47 -6.60
N PRO A 4 -0.08 -10.14 -7.60
CA PRO A 4 1.25 -10.72 -7.74
C PRO A 4 2.14 -10.27 -6.58
N THR A 5 2.75 -11.23 -5.90
CA THR A 5 3.71 -11.00 -4.82
C THR A 5 5.15 -11.18 -5.28
N SER A 6 5.36 -11.85 -6.41
CA SER A 6 6.65 -12.02 -7.09
C SER A 6 6.67 -11.22 -8.39
N ASP A 7 7.87 -10.96 -8.89
CA ASP A 7 8.13 -10.32 -10.17
C ASP A 7 7.65 -8.86 -10.28
N ILE A 8 7.59 -8.16 -9.13
CA ILE A 8 7.42 -6.72 -9.13
C ILE A 8 8.75 -6.08 -9.52
N THR A 9 8.82 -5.53 -10.73
CA THR A 9 10.00 -4.80 -11.18
C THR A 9 9.93 -3.35 -10.71
N PHE A 10 10.92 -2.92 -9.96
CA PHE A 10 11.09 -1.55 -9.51
C PHE A 10 12.56 -1.14 -9.66
N ASP A 11 12.81 -0.02 -10.34
CA ASP A 11 14.16 0.48 -10.65
C ASP A 11 15.07 -0.58 -11.31
N GLY A 12 14.49 -1.34 -12.25
CA GLY A 12 15.20 -2.42 -12.97
C GLY A 12 15.49 -3.66 -12.13
N GLN A 13 15.06 -3.71 -10.88
CA GLN A 13 15.26 -4.85 -9.98
C GLN A 13 13.94 -5.61 -9.73
N ASN A 14 14.00 -6.93 -9.80
CA ASN A 14 12.88 -7.76 -9.39
C ASN A 14 12.83 -7.84 -7.85
N ARG A 15 11.65 -7.57 -7.30
CA ARG A 15 11.37 -7.62 -5.87
C ARG A 15 10.25 -8.60 -5.57
N ALA A 16 10.37 -9.31 -4.47
CA ALA A 16 9.33 -10.19 -3.94
C ALA A 16 8.76 -9.59 -2.65
N PHE A 17 7.44 -9.66 -2.51
CA PHE A 17 6.73 -9.23 -1.30
C PHE A 17 5.97 -10.41 -0.71
N SER A 18 6.01 -10.54 0.60
CA SER A 18 5.31 -11.61 1.32
C SER A 18 3.79 -11.42 1.28
N ASN A 19 3.35 -10.17 1.19
CA ASN A 19 1.94 -9.80 1.25
C ASN A 19 1.60 -8.81 0.14
N CYS A 20 0.35 -8.87 -0.32
CA CYS A 20 -0.15 -7.89 -1.26
C CYS A 20 -1.67 -7.83 -1.26
N ARG A 21 -2.22 -6.67 -1.65
CA ARG A 21 -3.65 -6.42 -1.74
C ARG A 21 -3.97 -5.48 -2.90
N ASN A 22 -4.96 -5.88 -3.71
CA ASN A 22 -5.63 -4.94 -4.61
C ASN A 22 -6.59 -4.09 -3.79
N LEU A 23 -6.49 -2.79 -3.93
CA LEU A 23 -7.33 -1.85 -3.21
C LEU A 23 -8.68 -1.70 -3.91
N ALA A 24 -9.73 -1.42 -3.14
CA ALA A 24 -11.10 -1.49 -3.63
C ALA A 24 -11.43 -0.42 -4.69
N THR A 25 -10.67 0.68 -4.70
CA THR A 25 -10.92 1.83 -5.58
C THR A 25 -9.68 2.23 -6.36
N GLN A 26 -9.86 2.99 -7.45
CA GLN A 26 -8.82 3.63 -8.25
C GLN A 26 -7.81 2.65 -8.89
N SER A 27 -8.13 1.34 -8.95
CA SER A 27 -7.23 0.28 -9.45
C SER A 27 -5.84 0.30 -8.78
N ALA A 28 -5.77 0.80 -7.56
CA ALA A 28 -4.52 0.86 -6.81
C ALA A 28 -4.18 -0.50 -6.17
N ARG A 29 -2.91 -0.71 -5.90
CA ARG A 29 -2.39 -1.92 -5.28
C ARG A 29 -1.30 -1.58 -4.28
N ILE A 30 -1.26 -2.36 -3.21
CA ILE A 30 -0.19 -2.32 -2.21
C ILE A 30 0.42 -3.71 -2.02
N ALA A 31 1.74 -3.79 -1.87
CA ALA A 31 2.45 -4.98 -1.45
C ALA A 31 3.44 -4.63 -0.35
N TRP A 32 3.71 -5.57 0.58
CA TRP A 32 4.59 -5.24 1.69
C TRP A 32 5.35 -6.45 2.23
N ASN A 33 6.50 -6.15 2.82
CA ASN A 33 7.28 -7.03 3.67
C ASN A 33 7.34 -6.43 5.07
N LEU A 34 6.97 -7.20 6.07
CA LEU A 34 7.15 -6.85 7.47
C LEU A 34 8.29 -7.70 8.03
N ASN A 35 9.40 -7.08 8.38
CA ASN A 35 10.57 -7.72 8.99
C ASN A 35 10.66 -7.28 10.45
N LEU A 36 10.18 -8.13 11.36
CA LEU A 36 10.34 -7.94 12.79
C LEU A 36 11.68 -8.56 13.20
N ILE A 37 12.60 -7.73 13.65
CA ILE A 37 13.87 -8.19 14.23
C ILE A 37 13.64 -8.22 15.74
N ASN A 38 13.98 -9.29 16.42
CA ASN A 38 13.86 -9.56 17.88
C ASN A 38 13.37 -8.41 18.77
N GLU A 39 12.77 -8.72 19.92
CA GLU A 39 12.09 -7.81 20.88
C GLU A 39 12.90 -6.56 21.32
N SER A 40 14.19 -6.48 21.01
CA SER A 40 15.08 -5.38 21.38
C SER A 40 15.56 -4.52 20.20
N SER A 41 15.17 -4.82 18.97
CA SER A 41 15.58 -4.06 17.78
C SER A 41 14.39 -3.67 16.92
N HIS A 42 14.47 -2.47 16.34
CA HIS A 42 13.42 -1.95 15.46
C HIS A 42 13.24 -2.84 14.24
N GLY A 43 11.99 -3.15 13.92
CA GLY A 43 11.62 -3.82 12.67
C GLY A 43 11.57 -2.86 11.49
N THR A 44 11.35 -3.39 10.30
CA THR A 44 11.11 -2.60 9.09
C THR A 44 9.84 -3.03 8.38
N LEU A 45 9.11 -2.05 7.85
CA LEU A 45 8.00 -2.24 6.94
C LEU A 45 8.40 -1.68 5.57
N GLU A 46 8.65 -2.56 4.61
CA GLU A 46 8.85 -2.19 3.23
C GLU A 46 7.51 -2.21 2.51
N VAL A 47 7.12 -1.09 1.91
CA VAL A 47 5.84 -0.92 1.23
C VAL A 47 6.06 -0.53 -0.22
N PHE A 48 5.55 -1.34 -1.13
CA PHE A 48 5.39 -1.01 -2.53
C PHE A 48 3.94 -0.61 -2.79
N PHE A 49 3.73 0.56 -3.36
CA PHE A 49 2.40 1.02 -3.75
C PHE A 49 2.42 1.42 -5.22
N VAL A 50 1.37 1.08 -5.96
CA VAL A 50 1.18 1.48 -7.34
C VAL A 50 -0.24 1.98 -7.57
N GLY A 51 -0.35 3.10 -8.27
CA GLY A 51 -1.61 3.68 -8.69
C GLY A 51 -1.47 4.36 -10.05
N THR A 52 -2.60 4.81 -10.59
CA THR A 52 -2.65 5.51 -11.88
C THR A 52 -3.18 6.92 -11.66
N ALA A 53 -2.38 7.93 -11.95
CA ALA A 53 -2.80 9.31 -11.91
C ALA A 53 -3.83 9.59 -13.02
N PRO A 54 -4.81 10.49 -12.78
CA PRO A 54 -5.83 10.84 -13.79
C PRO A 54 -5.26 11.53 -15.04
N SER A 55 -4.07 12.08 -14.94
CA SER A 55 -3.36 12.74 -16.04
C SER A 55 -1.85 12.56 -15.91
N PRO A 56 -1.05 12.79 -16.96
CA PRO A 56 0.42 12.77 -16.89
C PRO A 56 1.03 13.81 -15.93
N SER A 57 0.32 14.90 -15.65
CA SER A 57 0.69 15.92 -14.66
C SER A 57 0.08 15.70 -13.28
N GLY A 58 -0.61 14.59 -13.10
CA GLY A 58 -1.26 14.21 -11.87
C GLY A 58 -0.31 13.63 -10.83
N TRP A 59 -0.91 13.23 -9.73
CA TRP A 59 -0.23 12.62 -8.61
C TRP A 59 -0.96 11.37 -8.11
N VAL A 60 -0.22 10.53 -7.44
CA VAL A 60 -0.73 9.38 -6.69
C VAL A 60 -0.17 9.45 -5.28
N GLY A 61 -0.99 9.18 -4.28
CA GLY A 61 -0.56 9.21 -2.89
C GLY A 61 -1.18 8.07 -2.09
N TRP A 62 -0.46 7.67 -1.07
CA TRP A 62 -0.94 6.76 -0.03
C TRP A 62 -0.35 7.18 1.31
N GLY A 63 -0.91 6.71 2.39
CA GLY A 63 -0.40 7.02 3.71
C GLY A 63 -1.01 6.16 4.79
N ILE A 64 -0.47 6.28 5.98
CA ILE A 64 -0.95 5.62 7.19
C ILE A 64 -1.55 6.67 8.10
N ASN A 65 -2.74 6.39 8.62
CA ASN A 65 -3.35 7.23 9.65
C ASN A 65 -3.27 6.52 11.01
N PRO A 66 -2.37 6.95 11.91
CA PRO A 66 -2.24 6.34 13.22
C PRO A 66 -3.44 6.60 14.15
N SER A 67 -4.24 7.63 13.85
CA SER A 67 -5.36 8.04 14.70
C SER A 67 -6.68 7.32 14.41
N GLY A 68 -6.83 6.72 13.22
CA GLY A 68 -8.07 6.05 12.83
C GLY A 68 -8.26 5.94 11.33
N LEU A 69 -9.37 5.34 10.93
CA LEU A 69 -9.72 5.15 9.52
C LEU A 69 -10.38 6.42 8.96
N ALA A 70 -9.58 7.44 8.68
CA ALA A 70 -10.01 8.74 8.18
C ALA A 70 -8.92 9.40 7.34
N MET A 71 -9.30 10.37 6.51
CA MET A 71 -8.34 11.19 5.74
C MET A 71 -7.54 12.13 6.66
N SER A 72 -8.22 12.82 7.57
CA SER A 72 -7.56 13.71 8.55
C SER A 72 -6.70 12.91 9.52
N GLY A 73 -5.47 13.34 9.76
CA GLY A 73 -4.46 12.65 10.54
C GLY A 73 -3.58 11.71 9.72
N THR A 74 -3.84 11.56 8.42
CA THR A 74 -3.02 10.73 7.53
C THR A 74 -1.63 11.33 7.33
N GLN A 75 -0.62 10.51 7.51
CA GLN A 75 0.76 10.78 7.18
C GLN A 75 1.03 10.16 5.80
N ALA A 76 1.10 11.00 4.79
CA ALA A 76 1.03 10.59 3.40
C ALA A 76 2.36 10.73 2.67
N PHE A 77 2.56 9.82 1.71
CA PHE A 77 3.58 9.85 0.67
C PHE A 77 2.89 10.16 -0.66
N ILE A 78 3.22 11.28 -1.28
CA ILE A 78 2.62 11.67 -2.55
C ILE A 78 3.71 11.78 -3.61
N ALA A 79 3.48 11.10 -4.73
CA ALA A 79 4.41 10.98 -5.82
C ALA A 79 3.85 11.58 -7.12
N PHE A 80 4.69 12.26 -7.86
CA PHE A 80 4.34 12.97 -9.10
C PHE A 80 5.57 13.26 -9.94
N SER A 81 5.33 13.65 -11.20
CA SER A 81 6.39 14.15 -12.08
C SER A 81 6.63 15.63 -11.80
N ALA A 82 7.86 16.01 -11.52
CA ALA A 82 8.31 17.39 -11.34
C ALA A 82 9.28 17.78 -12.46
N PRO A 83 9.60 19.09 -12.65
CA PRO A 83 10.53 19.53 -13.68
C PRO A 83 11.92 18.90 -13.60
N ASN A 84 12.35 18.50 -12.42
CA ASN A 84 13.63 17.85 -12.13
C ASN A 84 13.56 16.31 -12.09
N GLY A 85 12.42 15.71 -12.45
CA GLY A 85 12.23 14.26 -12.52
C GLY A 85 11.12 13.75 -11.61
N SER A 86 11.09 12.44 -11.42
CA SER A 86 10.14 11.77 -10.53
C SER A 86 10.39 12.17 -9.08
N THR A 87 9.34 12.55 -8.38
CA THR A 87 9.43 13.11 -7.02
C THR A 87 8.44 12.41 -6.10
N ILE A 88 8.86 12.10 -4.88
CA ILE A 88 8.02 11.66 -3.78
C ILE A 88 8.29 12.54 -2.56
N LEU A 89 7.23 13.04 -1.93
CA LEU A 89 7.29 13.91 -0.78
C LEU A 89 6.35 13.44 0.32
N THR A 90 6.62 13.89 1.54
CA THR A 90 5.77 13.60 2.71
C THR A 90 4.81 14.75 3.00
N PHE A 91 3.61 14.39 3.48
CA PHE A 91 2.55 15.35 3.80
C PHE A 91 1.81 14.90 5.06
N ASN A 92 1.45 15.85 5.89
CA ASN A 92 0.53 15.62 7.00
C ASN A 92 -0.85 16.19 6.63
N VAL A 93 -1.85 15.33 6.52
CA VAL A 93 -3.21 15.72 6.14
C VAL A 93 -3.98 16.10 7.39
N SER A 94 -4.00 17.40 7.71
CA SER A 94 -4.78 17.93 8.83
C SER A 94 -6.27 18.09 8.49
N GLU A 95 -7.08 18.37 9.49
CA GLU A 95 -8.51 18.67 9.27
C GLU A 95 -8.70 19.93 8.42
N ASP A 96 -7.85 20.96 8.59
CA ASP A 96 -7.88 22.17 7.77
C ASP A 96 -7.58 21.88 6.29
N VAL A 97 -6.65 20.96 6.01
CA VAL A 97 -6.35 20.51 4.65
C VAL A 97 -7.55 19.75 4.07
N LYS A 98 -8.11 18.81 4.82
CA LYS A 98 -9.29 18.05 4.41
C LYS A 98 -10.48 18.96 4.10
N SER A 99 -10.68 19.99 4.91
CA SER A 99 -11.77 20.94 4.78
C SER A 99 -11.49 22.04 3.73
N GLY A 100 -10.33 22.04 3.09
CA GLY A 100 -9.94 23.04 2.10
C GLY A 100 -9.60 24.42 2.69
N ILE A 101 -9.47 24.53 4.01
CA ILE A 101 -9.10 25.77 4.72
C ILE A 101 -7.61 26.06 4.53
N ALA A 102 -6.79 25.02 4.55
CA ALA A 102 -5.34 25.11 4.33
C ALA A 102 -4.93 24.31 3.09
N PRO A 103 -3.91 24.78 2.34
CA PRO A 103 -3.36 24.00 1.24
C PRO A 103 -2.54 22.82 1.77
N LEU A 104 -2.56 21.71 1.03
CA LEU A 104 -1.68 20.58 1.31
C LEU A 104 -0.23 20.96 0.99
N ARG A 105 0.63 20.98 1.99
CA ARG A 105 2.06 21.34 1.86
C ARG A 105 2.95 20.18 2.25
N CYS A 106 4.11 20.08 1.60
CA CYS A 106 5.17 19.17 2.01
C CYS A 106 5.55 19.49 3.47
N THR A 107 5.42 18.50 4.33
CA THR A 107 5.69 18.60 5.77
C THR A 107 6.36 17.33 6.29
N PRO A 108 7.20 17.42 7.31
CA PRO A 108 7.66 16.26 8.04
C PRO A 108 6.46 15.45 8.58
N ILE A 109 6.63 14.16 8.64
CA ILE A 109 5.68 13.20 9.24
C ILE A 109 6.33 12.55 10.46
N SER A 110 5.55 11.96 11.34
CA SER A 110 6.07 11.27 12.53
C SER A 110 6.41 9.79 12.27
N LEU A 111 6.06 9.26 11.10
CA LEU A 111 6.56 7.95 10.69
C LEU A 111 8.07 8.02 10.47
N ASP A 112 8.79 7.04 11.01
CA ASP A 112 10.25 6.97 10.86
C ASP A 112 10.61 6.39 9.48
N VAL A 113 10.95 7.27 8.54
CA VAL A 113 11.19 6.93 7.13
C VAL A 113 12.67 6.63 6.91
N VAL A 114 12.98 5.37 6.61
CA VAL A 114 14.35 4.93 6.30
C VAL A 114 14.73 5.28 4.85
N SER A 115 13.82 5.05 3.91
CA SER A 115 14.05 5.38 2.50
C SER A 115 12.75 5.54 1.73
N MET A 116 12.80 6.33 0.66
CA MET A 116 11.71 6.51 -0.29
C MET A 116 12.27 6.50 -1.72
N ALA A 117 11.58 5.83 -2.61
CA ALA A 117 11.88 5.85 -4.04
C ALA A 117 10.60 5.87 -4.87
N VAL A 118 10.66 6.42 -6.07
CA VAL A 118 9.52 6.56 -6.98
C VAL A 118 9.92 6.24 -8.41
N GLN A 119 9.06 5.55 -9.12
CA GLN A 119 9.17 5.27 -10.54
C GLN A 119 7.87 5.68 -11.24
N ILE A 120 7.99 6.43 -12.32
CA ILE A 120 6.85 6.92 -13.12
C ILE A 120 6.99 6.40 -14.55
N SER A 121 5.92 5.78 -15.04
CA SER A 121 5.80 5.32 -16.43
C SER A 121 4.45 5.78 -17.01
N GLY A 122 4.46 6.84 -17.77
CA GLY A 122 3.23 7.51 -18.21
C GLY A 122 2.43 8.04 -17.02
N SER A 123 1.19 7.57 -16.87
CA SER A 123 0.34 7.91 -15.72
C SER A 123 0.46 6.92 -14.56
N VAL A 124 1.19 5.80 -14.73
CA VAL A 124 1.40 4.83 -13.67
C VAL A 124 2.54 5.30 -12.77
N ILE A 125 2.26 5.40 -11.49
CA ILE A 125 3.21 5.84 -10.48
C ILE A 125 3.37 4.72 -9.45
N SER A 126 4.60 4.29 -9.26
CA SER A 126 4.98 3.29 -8.28
C SER A 126 5.90 3.91 -7.24
N THR A 127 5.68 3.60 -5.98
CA THR A 127 6.54 4.05 -4.87
C THR A 127 7.04 2.86 -4.07
N LEU A 128 8.23 2.97 -3.55
CA LEU A 128 8.83 2.04 -2.60
C LEU A 128 9.26 2.85 -1.37
N VAL A 129 8.66 2.55 -0.23
CA VAL A 129 8.93 3.24 1.03
C VAL A 129 9.34 2.20 2.07
N VAL A 130 10.42 2.46 2.79
CA VAL A 130 10.83 1.66 3.93
C VAL A 130 10.66 2.49 5.18
N LEU A 131 9.87 1.96 6.11
CA LEU A 131 9.62 2.55 7.42
C LEU A 131 10.33 1.73 8.49
N GLN A 132 10.87 2.41 9.48
CA GLN A 132 11.27 1.77 10.73
C GLN A 132 10.04 1.60 11.61
N ILE A 133 9.90 0.45 12.23
CA ILE A 133 8.76 0.12 13.09
C ILE A 133 9.28 -0.18 14.49
N ASP A 134 8.62 0.42 15.49
CA ASP A 134 8.85 0.08 16.89
C ASP A 134 8.41 -1.37 17.14
N PRO A 135 9.26 -2.23 17.73
CA PRO A 135 8.92 -3.61 18.03
C PRO A 135 7.75 -3.74 19.03
N THR A 136 7.45 -2.68 19.77
CA THR A 136 6.30 -2.63 20.69
C THR A 136 4.97 -2.41 19.98
N ILE A 137 4.95 -2.18 18.65
CA ILE A 137 3.71 -2.11 17.87
C ILE A 137 3.06 -3.51 17.86
N THR A 138 2.20 -3.74 18.82
CA THR A 138 1.41 -4.98 18.96
C THR A 138 0.20 -5.02 18.04
N THR A 139 -0.12 -3.92 17.37
CA THR A 139 -1.24 -3.85 16.43
C THR A 139 -0.78 -4.25 15.04
N SER A 140 -1.22 -5.40 14.61
CA SER A 140 -1.00 -5.90 13.24
C SER A 140 -1.67 -5.04 12.17
N SER A 141 -2.61 -4.18 12.55
CA SER A 141 -3.46 -3.44 11.63
C SER A 141 -3.07 -1.97 11.51
N VAL A 142 -2.95 -1.49 10.28
CA VAL A 142 -2.75 -0.07 9.94
C VAL A 142 -3.94 0.46 9.17
N ASN A 143 -4.30 1.72 9.41
CA ASN A 143 -5.31 2.42 8.62
C ASN A 143 -4.63 3.01 7.38
N LEU A 144 -4.86 2.38 6.24
CA LEU A 144 -4.34 2.81 4.96
C LEU A 144 -5.32 3.78 4.29
N VAL A 145 -4.80 4.88 3.80
CA VAL A 145 -5.53 5.86 2.99
C VAL A 145 -4.77 6.04 1.68
N TRP A 146 -5.47 6.09 0.54
CA TRP A 146 -4.85 6.37 -0.75
C TRP A 146 -5.73 7.29 -1.58
N ASN A 147 -5.12 8.05 -2.47
CA ASN A 147 -5.86 8.88 -3.40
C ASN A 147 -4.98 9.30 -4.58
N ARG A 148 -5.58 9.99 -5.54
CA ARG A 148 -4.95 10.50 -6.75
C ARG A 148 -5.57 11.84 -7.15
N GLY A 149 -4.81 12.66 -7.84
CA GLY A 149 -5.31 13.93 -8.32
C GLY A 149 -4.75 14.31 -9.69
N ALA A 150 -5.42 15.26 -10.34
CA ALA A 150 -5.20 15.55 -11.75
C ALA A 150 -3.97 16.44 -12.01
N SER A 151 -3.48 17.18 -11.01
CA SER A 151 -2.38 18.12 -11.23
C SER A 151 -1.57 18.41 -9.98
N VAL A 152 -0.35 18.87 -10.22
CA VAL A 152 0.57 19.40 -9.20
C VAL A 152 1.07 20.76 -9.69
N SER A 153 1.12 21.74 -8.82
CA SER A 153 1.68 23.07 -9.10
C SER A 153 2.62 23.49 -8.00
N ASN A 154 3.86 23.84 -8.34
CA ASN A 154 4.87 24.26 -7.37
C ASN A 154 5.05 23.26 -6.20
N PHE A 155 5.14 21.96 -6.53
CA PHE A 155 5.20 20.86 -5.57
C PHE A 155 3.99 20.74 -4.62
N GLN A 156 2.89 21.41 -4.94
CA GLN A 156 1.62 21.29 -4.22
C GLN A 156 0.64 20.45 -5.04
N PRO A 157 0.26 19.27 -4.55
CA PRO A 157 -0.80 18.47 -5.16
C PRO A 157 -2.13 19.21 -5.08
N ALA A 158 -2.85 19.28 -6.20
CA ALA A 158 -4.23 19.73 -6.19
C ALA A 158 -5.12 18.76 -5.41
N ALA A 159 -6.29 19.18 -4.97
CA ALA A 159 -7.24 18.28 -4.35
C ALA A 159 -7.56 17.10 -5.27
N HIS A 160 -7.79 15.94 -4.67
CA HIS A 160 -8.30 14.77 -5.38
C HIS A 160 -9.73 15.01 -5.88
N GLY A 161 -10.22 14.15 -6.75
CA GLY A 161 -11.62 14.17 -7.19
C GLY A 161 -12.59 13.86 -6.05
N PHE A 162 -13.87 14.04 -6.31
CA PHE A 162 -14.96 13.80 -5.35
C PHE A 162 -15.92 12.72 -5.84
N THR A 163 -15.44 11.80 -6.66
CA THR A 163 -16.21 10.61 -7.05
C THR A 163 -16.37 9.67 -5.85
N ALA A 164 -17.30 8.73 -5.94
CA ALA A 164 -17.47 7.72 -4.89
C ALA A 164 -16.16 6.95 -4.61
N ASP A 165 -15.38 6.66 -5.66
CA ASP A 165 -14.09 5.98 -5.54
C ASP A 165 -13.05 6.83 -4.80
N ASP A 166 -13.02 8.15 -5.05
CA ASP A 166 -12.09 9.05 -4.39
C ASP A 166 -12.40 9.22 -2.90
N LEU A 167 -13.69 9.18 -2.55
CA LEU A 167 -14.16 9.33 -1.16
C LEU A 167 -14.10 8.03 -0.35
N ALA A 168 -14.03 6.86 -1.02
CA ALA A 168 -13.98 5.54 -0.39
C ALA A 168 -12.56 4.92 -0.36
N SER A 169 -11.52 5.72 -0.60
CA SER A 169 -10.13 5.25 -0.72
C SER A 169 -9.44 5.13 0.64
N LEU A 170 -9.99 4.27 1.50
CA LEU A 170 -9.43 3.97 2.83
C LEU A 170 -9.81 2.55 3.29
N THR A 171 -8.92 1.88 4.03
CA THR A 171 -9.17 0.53 4.58
C THR A 171 -8.20 0.22 5.71
N ALA A 172 -8.63 -0.63 6.63
CA ALA A 172 -7.70 -1.26 7.56
C ALA A 172 -6.97 -2.43 6.88
N VAL A 173 -5.66 -2.51 7.07
CA VAL A 173 -4.80 -3.58 6.54
C VAL A 173 -4.11 -4.26 7.69
N ASP A 174 -4.27 -5.57 7.82
CA ASP A 174 -3.51 -6.38 8.75
C ASP A 174 -2.14 -6.71 8.11
N LEU A 175 -1.07 -6.20 8.70
CA LEU A 175 0.29 -6.37 8.20
C LEU A 175 0.84 -7.79 8.40
N LEU A 176 0.26 -8.55 9.36
CA LEU A 176 0.67 -9.92 9.67
C LEU A 176 -0.04 -10.98 8.82
N MET A 177 -1.07 -10.59 8.05
CA MET A 177 -1.76 -11.52 7.16
C MET A 177 -0.80 -11.97 6.06
N SER A 178 -0.17 -13.13 6.24
CA SER A 178 0.38 -13.87 5.12
C SER A 178 -0.75 -14.18 4.14
N ALA A 179 -0.53 -13.95 2.85
CA ALA A 179 -1.47 -14.41 1.83
C ALA A 179 -1.73 -15.89 2.08
N SER A 180 -2.91 -16.24 2.58
CA SER A 180 -3.27 -17.62 2.88
C SER A 180 -3.14 -18.41 1.58
N VAL A 181 -2.12 -19.25 1.50
CA VAL A 181 -2.02 -20.28 0.47
C VAL A 181 -3.27 -21.15 0.66
N PRO A 182 -4.15 -21.30 -0.35
CA PRO A 182 -5.25 -22.22 -0.24
C PRO A 182 -4.67 -23.58 0.10
N GLN A 183 -5.01 -24.13 1.25
CA GLN A 183 -4.67 -25.52 1.56
C GLN A 183 -5.34 -26.36 0.47
N VAL A 184 -4.51 -26.96 -0.38
CA VAL A 184 -4.95 -28.06 -1.22
C VAL A 184 -5.28 -29.20 -0.27
N THR A 185 -6.55 -29.34 0.07
CA THR A 185 -7.03 -30.56 0.72
C THR A 185 -6.82 -31.69 -0.27
N THR A 186 -5.72 -32.41 -0.12
CA THR A 186 -5.55 -33.70 -0.76
C THR A 186 -6.54 -34.65 -0.11
N HIS A 187 -7.70 -34.79 -0.73
CA HIS A 187 -8.56 -35.92 -0.46
C HIS A 187 -7.80 -37.17 -0.87
N SER A 188 -7.27 -37.86 0.13
CA SER A 188 -6.78 -39.22 -0.06
C SER A 188 -7.94 -40.08 -0.53
N PRO A 189 -7.85 -40.75 -1.67
CA PRO A 189 -8.90 -41.68 -2.06
C PRO A 189 -8.87 -42.84 -1.10
N HIS A 190 -9.82 -42.92 -0.18
CA HIS A 190 -10.11 -44.15 0.55
C HIS A 190 -10.46 -45.21 -0.47
N SER A 191 -9.57 -46.20 -0.63
CA SER A 191 -9.80 -47.41 -1.37
C SER A 191 -10.94 -48.19 -0.71
N LEU A 192 -12.10 -48.17 -1.36
CA LEU A 192 -13.15 -49.12 -1.10
C LEU A 192 -12.72 -50.47 -1.70
N LEU A 193 -11.98 -51.26 -0.92
CA LEU A 193 -11.89 -52.70 -1.15
C LEU A 193 -13.25 -53.30 -0.77
N LYS A 194 -14.08 -53.56 -1.77
CA LYS A 194 -15.25 -54.41 -1.61
C LYS A 194 -14.75 -55.88 -1.59
N ASP A 195 -14.94 -56.51 -0.46
CA ASP A 195 -14.90 -57.98 -0.34
C ASP A 195 -15.90 -58.59 -1.34
N VAL A 196 -15.37 -59.28 -2.31
CA VAL A 196 -16.16 -60.17 -3.16
C VAL A 196 -15.97 -61.58 -2.64
N SER A 197 -16.88 -62.01 -1.79
CA SER A 197 -17.03 -63.44 -1.43
C SER A 197 -17.77 -64.16 -2.57
N TRP A 198 -17.16 -65.23 -3.11
CA TRP A 198 -17.78 -66.13 -4.02
C TRP A 198 -18.53 -67.22 -3.24
N PRO A 199 -19.78 -67.53 -3.54
CA PRO A 199 -20.40 -68.77 -3.08
C PRO A 199 -20.08 -69.90 -4.05
N TYR A 200 -19.99 -71.08 -3.49
CA TYR A 200 -19.87 -72.36 -4.18
C TYR A 200 -21.08 -72.61 -5.10
#